data_cd894f9244ecef886e97384f7ca4f035
#
_entry.id   cd894f9244ecef886e97384f7ca4f035
#
_cell.length_a   1.000
_cell.length_b   1.000
_cell.length_c   1.000
_cell.angle_alpha   90.00
_cell.angle_beta   90.00
_cell.angle_gamma   90.00
#
_symmetry.space_group_name_H-M   'P 1'
#
loop_
_entity.id
_entity.type
_entity.pdbx_description
1 polymer ?
#
loop_
_entity_poly.entity_id
_entity_poly.type
_entity_poly.pdbx_seq_one_letter_code
_entity_poly.pdbx_strand_id
1 'polypeptide(L)'
;MVALLKGSSEAVEKMRELIDKNGHVAITIITVYELLKGAYLSSKRQENLMDVRQAISNIQVLDLSPDACEEASNIYCELEKSGKLISEFDILIAAIAKTNGEAILTRDNHFRSVKGIELIKW
;
A
#
# COMPACT_ATOMS: atom_id res chain seq x y z
N MET A 1 13.81 -7.28 4.32
CA MET A 1 13.00 -6.04 4.28
C MET A 1 11.62 -6.36 3.73
N VAL A 2 10.59 -5.86 4.36
CA VAL A 2 9.22 -6.03 3.89
C VAL A 2 8.81 -4.79 3.10
N ALA A 3 8.37 -4.98 1.86
CA ALA A 3 7.95 -3.88 0.99
C ALA A 3 6.42 -3.84 0.93
N LEU A 4 5.85 -2.64 1.00
CA LEU A 4 4.41 -2.44 0.88
C LEU A 4 4.06 -2.10 -0.57
N LEU A 5 2.92 -2.60 -1.03
CA LEU A 5 2.41 -2.35 -2.36
C LEU A 5 1.18 -1.45 -2.30
N LYS A 6 1.13 -0.47 -3.19
CA LYS A 6 -0.09 0.28 -3.43
C LYS A 6 -1.05 -0.56 -4.26
N GLY A 7 -2.35 -0.48 -3.97
CA GLY A 7 -3.37 -1.29 -4.62
C GLY A 7 -3.60 -0.93 -6.08
N SER A 8 -3.33 -1.88 -6.97
CA SER A 8 -3.67 -1.84 -8.39
C SER A 8 -3.70 -3.26 -8.93
N SER A 9 -4.28 -3.48 -10.11
CA SER A 9 -4.28 -4.80 -10.73
C SER A 9 -2.86 -5.31 -11.00
N GLU A 10 -1.95 -4.43 -11.34
CA GLU A 10 -0.54 -4.76 -11.56
C GLU A 10 0.16 -5.12 -10.25
N ALA A 11 -0.29 -4.54 -9.13
CA ALA A 11 0.26 -4.85 -7.82
C ALA A 11 0.02 -6.31 -7.43
N VAL A 12 -1.13 -6.90 -7.81
CA VAL A 12 -1.41 -8.32 -7.54
C VAL A 12 -0.39 -9.22 -8.22
N GLU A 13 -0.08 -8.94 -9.49
CA GLU A 13 0.93 -9.70 -10.23
C GLU A 13 2.31 -9.54 -9.61
N LYS A 14 2.67 -8.31 -9.22
CA LYS A 14 3.96 -8.03 -8.59
C LYS A 14 4.08 -8.71 -7.23
N MET A 15 3.00 -8.75 -6.46
CA MET A 15 2.95 -9.48 -5.20
C MET A 15 3.28 -10.96 -5.40
N ARG A 16 2.64 -11.60 -6.39
CA ARG A 16 2.90 -13.01 -6.71
C ARG A 16 4.36 -13.24 -7.07
N GLU A 17 4.90 -12.38 -7.94
CA GLU A 17 6.30 -12.46 -8.35
C GLU A 17 7.26 -12.36 -7.16
N LEU A 18 7.02 -11.42 -6.25
CA LEU A 18 7.87 -11.20 -5.09
C LEU A 18 7.76 -12.33 -4.06
N ILE A 19 6.57 -12.89 -3.87
CA ILE A 19 6.36 -14.04 -2.99
C ILE A 19 7.14 -15.23 -3.54
N ASP A 20 7.06 -15.49 -4.85
CA ASP A 20 7.75 -16.59 -5.50
C ASP A 20 9.28 -16.47 -5.39
N LYS A 21 9.79 -15.24 -5.32
CA LYS A 21 11.23 -14.98 -5.18
C LYS A 21 11.70 -14.94 -3.73
N ASN A 22 10.90 -15.44 -2.79
CA ASN A 22 11.17 -15.35 -1.35
C ASN A 22 11.34 -13.91 -0.85
N GLY A 23 10.74 -12.95 -1.54
CA GLY A 23 10.70 -11.57 -1.08
C GLY A 23 9.77 -11.44 0.12
N HIS A 24 10.20 -10.71 1.14
CA HIS A 24 9.34 -10.38 2.26
C HIS A 24 8.46 -9.20 1.86
N VAL A 25 7.20 -9.49 1.55
CA VAL A 25 6.23 -8.50 1.09
C VAL A 25 5.03 -8.48 2.03
N ALA A 26 4.65 -7.30 2.44
CA ALA A 26 3.40 -7.07 3.16
C ALA A 26 2.57 -6.05 2.41
N ILE A 27 1.27 -6.02 2.68
CA ILE A 27 0.39 -4.96 2.19
C ILE A 27 -0.32 -4.33 3.38
N THR A 28 -0.80 -3.11 3.20
CA THR A 28 -1.61 -2.46 4.24
C THR A 28 -3.07 -2.88 4.10
N ILE A 29 -3.82 -2.72 5.18
CA ILE A 29 -5.27 -2.91 5.15
C ILE A 29 -5.93 -1.95 4.15
N ILE A 30 -5.35 -0.79 3.92
CA ILE A 30 -5.83 0.16 2.91
C ILE A 30 -5.70 -0.43 1.51
N THR A 31 -4.56 -1.05 1.21
CA THR A 31 -4.32 -1.73 -0.07
C THR A 31 -5.31 -2.88 -0.27
N VAL A 32 -5.64 -3.64 0.78
CA VAL A 32 -6.67 -4.68 0.72
C VAL A 32 -7.99 -4.09 0.25
N TYR A 33 -8.40 -2.98 0.84
CA TYR A 33 -9.63 -2.29 0.43
C TYR A 33 -9.57 -1.86 -1.04
N GLU A 34 -8.47 -1.24 -1.46
CA GLU A 34 -8.32 -0.78 -2.84
C GLU A 34 -8.40 -1.92 -3.86
N LEU A 35 -7.73 -3.04 -3.56
CA LEU A 35 -7.74 -4.22 -4.43
C LEU A 35 -9.13 -4.84 -4.53
N LEU A 36 -9.82 -4.99 -3.40
CA LEU A 36 -11.18 -5.54 -3.39
C LEU A 36 -12.16 -4.62 -4.09
N LYS A 37 -12.06 -3.31 -3.87
CA LYS A 37 -12.89 -2.33 -4.55
C LYS A 37 -12.69 -2.41 -6.07
N GLY A 38 -11.45 -2.48 -6.53
CA GLY A 38 -11.13 -2.63 -7.94
C GLY A 38 -11.74 -3.90 -8.54
N ALA A 39 -11.68 -5.01 -7.81
CA ALA A 39 -12.27 -6.28 -8.26
C ALA A 39 -13.81 -6.17 -8.37
N TYR A 40 -14.46 -5.56 -7.38
CA TYR A 40 -15.92 -5.37 -7.41
C TYR A 40 -16.37 -4.49 -8.58
N LEU A 41 -15.57 -3.50 -8.95
CA LEU A 41 -15.88 -2.57 -10.04
C LEU A 41 -15.55 -3.15 -11.42
N SER A 42 -14.81 -4.25 -11.49
CA SER A 42 -14.37 -4.81 -12.77
C SER A 42 -15.48 -5.59 -13.47
N SER A 43 -15.35 -5.74 -14.80
CA SER A 43 -16.27 -6.54 -15.60
C SER A 43 -16.15 -8.03 -15.30
N LYS A 44 -15.02 -8.48 -14.78
CA LYS A 44 -14.75 -9.87 -14.38
C LYS A 44 -14.72 -10.00 -12.87
N ARG A 45 -15.80 -9.54 -12.22
CA ARG A 45 -15.87 -9.45 -10.76
C ARG A 45 -15.51 -10.74 -10.04
N GLN A 46 -16.17 -11.84 -10.40
CA GLN A 46 -15.99 -13.13 -9.72
C GLN A 46 -14.54 -13.61 -9.81
N GLU A 47 -13.98 -13.59 -11.00
CA GLU A 47 -12.62 -14.01 -11.26
C GLU A 47 -11.61 -13.14 -10.51
N ASN A 48 -11.77 -11.82 -10.60
CA ASN A 48 -10.85 -10.89 -9.97
C ASN A 48 -10.95 -10.94 -8.43
N LEU A 49 -12.14 -11.16 -7.87
CA LEU A 49 -12.29 -11.34 -6.42
C LEU A 49 -11.57 -12.60 -5.94
N MET A 50 -11.66 -13.69 -6.69
CA MET A 50 -10.93 -14.92 -6.35
C MET A 50 -9.43 -14.68 -6.35
N ASP A 51 -8.92 -14.00 -7.37
CA ASP A 51 -7.50 -13.69 -7.48
C ASP A 51 -7.01 -12.83 -6.32
N VAL A 52 -7.75 -11.78 -5.98
CA VAL A 52 -7.39 -10.89 -4.87
C VAL A 52 -7.40 -11.64 -3.53
N ARG A 53 -8.47 -12.40 -3.26
CA ARG A 53 -8.59 -13.18 -2.03
C ARG A 53 -7.46 -14.17 -1.86
N GLN A 54 -7.08 -14.85 -2.95
CA GLN A 54 -5.97 -15.79 -2.92
C GLN A 54 -4.64 -15.08 -2.65
N ALA A 55 -4.39 -13.96 -3.30
CA ALA A 55 -3.18 -13.19 -3.09
C ALA A 55 -3.06 -12.70 -1.65
N ILE A 56 -4.15 -12.20 -1.07
CA ILE A 56 -4.18 -11.69 0.30
C ILE A 56 -3.95 -12.82 1.32
N SER A 57 -4.45 -14.02 1.06
CA SER A 57 -4.29 -15.14 1.99
C SER A 57 -2.84 -15.58 2.18
N ASN A 58 -1.95 -15.20 1.28
CA ASN A 58 -0.55 -15.60 1.28
C ASN A 58 0.41 -14.48 1.67
N ILE A 59 -0.11 -13.35 2.16
CA ILE A 59 0.71 -12.18 2.44
C ILE A 59 0.35 -11.60 3.81
N GLN A 60 1.33 -10.98 4.46
CA GLN A 60 1.09 -10.26 5.71
C GLN A 60 0.31 -8.97 5.44
N VAL A 61 -0.74 -8.73 6.21
CA VAL A 61 -1.52 -7.49 6.15
C VAL A 61 -1.22 -6.65 7.37
N LEU A 62 -0.81 -5.40 7.15
CA LEU A 62 -0.50 -4.45 8.21
C LEU A 62 -1.72 -3.55 8.46
N ASP A 63 -2.14 -3.49 9.70
CA ASP A 63 -3.32 -2.73 10.10
C ASP A 63 -3.04 -1.24 10.27
N LEU A 64 -4.12 -0.46 10.25
CA LEU A 64 -4.09 0.95 10.58
C LEU A 64 -4.25 1.10 12.10
N SER A 65 -3.13 1.12 12.81
CA SER A 65 -3.11 1.26 14.27
C SER A 65 -3.36 2.72 14.71
N PRO A 66 -3.66 2.96 16.00
CA PRO A 66 -3.71 4.33 16.51
C PRO A 66 -2.40 5.10 16.28
N ASP A 67 -1.24 4.46 16.42
CA ASP A 67 0.05 5.09 16.14
C ASP A 67 0.18 5.48 14.67
N ALA A 68 -0.29 4.63 13.76
CA ALA A 68 -0.30 4.95 12.33
C ALA A 68 -1.25 6.12 12.04
N CYS A 69 -2.39 6.20 12.72
CA CYS A 69 -3.31 7.34 12.57
C CYS A 69 -2.66 8.64 13.01
N GLU A 70 -1.92 8.63 14.10
CA GLU A 70 -1.19 9.81 14.56
C GLU A 70 -0.13 10.23 13.54
N GLU A 71 0.64 9.28 13.04
CA GLU A 71 1.64 9.55 12.00
C GLU A 71 0.99 10.08 10.71
N ALA A 72 -0.14 9.50 10.32
CA ALA A 72 -0.89 9.97 9.14
C ALA A 72 -1.32 11.43 9.30
N SER A 73 -1.78 11.80 10.48
CA SER A 73 -2.19 13.16 10.78
C SER A 73 -1.02 14.13 10.68
N ASN A 74 0.15 13.71 11.15
CA ASN A 74 1.37 14.51 11.05
C ASN A 74 1.82 14.66 9.58
N ILE A 75 1.79 13.59 8.82
CA ILE A 75 2.11 13.61 7.37
C ILE A 75 1.16 14.56 6.65
N TYR A 76 -0.13 14.44 6.89
CA TYR A 76 -1.12 15.33 6.29
C TYR A 76 -0.81 16.80 6.55
N CYS A 77 -0.52 17.14 7.81
CA CYS A 77 -0.21 18.48 8.21
C CYS A 77 1.03 19.04 7.49
N GLU A 78 2.09 18.25 7.44
CA GLU A 78 3.33 18.64 6.75
C GLU A 78 3.12 18.87 5.26
N LEU A 79 2.39 17.96 4.59
CA LEU A 79 2.13 18.07 3.17
C LEU A 79 1.22 19.23 2.83
N GLU A 80 0.20 19.49 3.66
CA GLU A 80 -0.68 20.64 3.48
C GLU A 80 0.12 21.95 3.55
N LYS A 81 0.97 22.08 4.57
CA LYS A 81 1.80 23.29 4.75
C LYS A 81 2.76 23.52 3.60
N SER A 82 3.26 22.48 2.98
CA SER A 82 4.19 22.59 1.85
C SER A 82 3.50 22.64 0.49
N GLY A 83 2.16 22.57 0.46
CA GLY A 83 1.40 22.58 -0.79
C GLY A 83 1.56 21.31 -1.63
N LYS A 84 1.85 20.18 -0.99
CA LYS A 84 2.17 18.91 -1.67
C LYS A 84 1.24 17.77 -1.24
N LEU A 85 -0.03 18.07 -0.95
CA LEU A 85 -0.99 17.05 -0.55
C LEU A 85 -1.10 15.95 -1.60
N ILE A 86 -1.19 14.72 -1.11
CA ILE A 86 -1.50 13.51 -1.89
C ILE A 86 -2.84 12.97 -1.40
N SER A 87 -3.34 11.89 -2.02
CA SER A 87 -4.61 11.32 -1.60
C SER A 87 -4.55 10.84 -0.15
N GLU A 88 -5.68 10.84 0.54
CA GLU A 88 -5.74 10.39 1.92
C GLU A 88 -5.38 8.91 2.05
N PHE A 89 -5.77 8.07 1.10
CA PHE A 89 -5.37 6.67 1.11
C PHE A 89 -3.85 6.51 1.03
N ASP A 90 -3.19 7.30 0.19
CA ASP A 90 -1.73 7.28 0.08
C ASP A 90 -1.07 7.73 1.39
N ILE A 91 -1.65 8.74 2.06
CA ILE A 91 -1.16 9.17 3.36
C ILE A 91 -1.27 8.05 4.40
N LEU A 92 -2.39 7.33 4.43
CA LEU A 92 -2.59 6.21 5.35
C LEU A 92 -1.60 5.07 5.06
N ILE A 93 -1.40 4.73 3.79
CA ILE A 93 -0.41 3.72 3.40
C ILE A 93 0.99 4.14 3.86
N ALA A 94 1.37 5.38 3.60
CA ALA A 94 2.66 5.92 4.01
C ALA A 94 2.85 5.86 5.52
N ALA A 95 1.83 6.21 6.28
CA ALA A 95 1.87 6.17 7.73
C ALA A 95 2.04 4.75 8.28
N ILE A 96 1.32 3.80 7.72
CA ILE A 96 1.44 2.39 8.10
C ILE A 96 2.86 1.89 7.80
N ALA A 97 3.40 2.22 6.63
CA ALA A 97 4.76 1.85 6.26
C ALA A 97 5.77 2.43 7.25
N LYS A 98 5.65 3.72 7.55
CA LYS A 98 6.57 4.42 8.42
C LYS A 98 6.56 3.87 9.85
N THR A 99 5.39 3.63 10.41
CA THR A 99 5.26 3.09 11.78
C THR A 99 5.77 1.65 11.90
N ASN A 100 5.80 0.92 10.79
CA ASN A 100 6.32 -0.45 10.77
C ASN A 100 7.77 -0.54 10.27
N GLY A 101 8.40 0.60 9.96
CA GLY A 101 9.77 0.61 9.45
C GLY A 101 9.93 -0.05 8.09
N GLU A 102 8.90 0.05 7.24
CA GLU A 102 8.87 -0.63 5.94
C GLU A 102 9.04 0.35 4.78
N ALA A 103 9.63 -0.14 3.69
CA ALA A 103 9.71 0.59 2.44
C ALA A 103 8.42 0.40 1.64
N ILE A 104 8.07 1.39 0.81
CA ILE A 104 6.94 1.29 -0.11
C ILE A 104 7.44 0.91 -1.48
N LEU A 105 6.93 -0.20 -2.02
CA LEU A 105 7.17 -0.60 -3.39
C LEU A 105 6.05 -0.02 -4.26
N THR A 106 6.41 0.85 -5.21
CA THR A 106 5.42 1.59 -5.99
C THR A 106 5.97 1.97 -7.37
N ARG A 107 5.06 2.14 -8.33
CA ARG A 107 5.35 2.77 -9.63
C ARG A 107 5.17 4.27 -9.58
N ASP A 108 4.43 4.76 -8.59
CA ASP A 108 4.04 6.17 -8.50
C ASP A 108 5.13 7.02 -7.89
N ASN A 109 5.10 8.29 -8.24
CA ASN A 109 5.93 9.32 -7.59
C ASN A 109 5.17 10.02 -6.45
N HIS A 110 3.97 9.58 -6.13
CA HIS A 110 3.09 10.23 -5.15
C HIS A 110 3.71 10.33 -3.76
N PHE A 111 4.54 9.37 -3.38
CA PHE A 111 5.12 9.30 -2.04
C PHE A 111 6.40 10.10 -1.87
N ARG A 112 6.90 10.74 -2.92
CA ARG A 112 8.19 11.47 -2.88
C ARG A 112 8.24 12.57 -1.83
N SER A 113 7.13 13.22 -1.59
CA SER A 113 7.07 14.34 -0.65
C SER A 113 6.95 13.91 0.80
N VAL A 114 6.76 12.62 1.05
CA VAL A 114 6.66 12.08 2.42
C VAL A 114 8.06 11.79 2.93
N LYS A 115 8.43 12.46 4.02
CA LYS A 115 9.76 12.28 4.62
C LYS A 115 9.83 11.03 5.49
N GLY A 116 11.00 10.43 5.55
CA GLY A 116 11.26 9.30 6.45
C GLY A 116 10.78 7.96 5.94
N ILE A 117 10.49 7.85 4.64
CA ILE A 117 10.05 6.59 4.00
C ILE A 117 11.02 6.25 2.87
N GLU A 118 11.42 4.99 2.82
CA GLU A 118 12.18 4.47 1.69
C GLU A 118 11.21 4.07 0.58
N LEU A 119 11.49 4.48 -0.65
CA LEU A 119 10.71 4.13 -1.83
C LEU A 119 11.51 3.21 -2.73
N ILE A 120 10.88 2.12 -3.15
CA ILE A 120 11.44 1.18 -4.12
C ILE A 120 10.53 1.20 -5.34
N LYS A 121 11.09 1.51 -6.50
CA LYS A 121 10.33 1.54 -7.76
C LYS A 121 10.38 0.21 -8.48
N TRP A 122 9.31 -0.07 -9.23
CA TRP A 122 9.22 -1.26 -10.06
C TRP A 122 8.53 -1.02 -11.39
#